data_2f92be620bda7c4f1887ccbfefda33d3
#
_entry.id   2f92be620bda7c4f1887ccbfefda33d3
#
_cell.length_a   1.000
_cell.length_b   1.000
_cell.length_c   1.000
_cell.angle_alpha   90.00
_cell.angle_beta   90.00
_cell.angle_gamma   90.00
#
_symmetry.space_group_name_H-M   'P 1'
#
loop_
_entity.id
_entity.type
_entity.pdbx_description
1 polymer ?
#
loop_
_entity_poly.entity_id
_entity_poly.type
_entity_poly.pdbx_seq_one_letter_code
_entity_poly.pdbx_strand_id
1 'polypeptide(L)'
;MPEKNLKIVHTTLLEIAYEDGGPRDGSPVMLLHGWPDAPRGWNSVAQAIHAAGWRTIVPYLRGSPPTRFLSQGTPRFGAAVALAQDAIDLADALGLDRFAVVGHDWGARTAYTLGALFPERLSALAALSVGYQPRGIFKVPDFGQSKRFWYQWLQCIDGGAEAIRRDPVGFARIQWDTWSPPGWFDEDEFAATAEGFSDPDWVAITLNSYRARWVQGEEVDSRYDSLQRRLHEVERLSTPTLMIQGASDYCDDPKESENLERFFTGRYSRLLLEGIGHFPHRESPIQVAEAVIRLIQDAG
;
A
#
# COMPACT_ATOMS: atom_id res chain seq x y z
N MET A 1 7.22 11.93 -22.39
CA MET A 1 6.78 11.87 -20.98
C MET A 1 7.54 12.94 -20.24
N PRO A 2 6.96 13.71 -19.29
CA PRO A 2 7.77 14.59 -18.47
C PRO A 2 8.80 13.71 -17.73
N GLU A 3 10.04 14.19 -17.61
CA GLU A 3 11.08 13.52 -16.83
C GLU A 3 10.53 13.17 -15.46
N LYS A 4 10.53 11.87 -15.11
CA LYS A 4 10.16 11.44 -13.77
C LYS A 4 11.14 12.09 -12.81
N ASN A 5 10.64 12.91 -11.90
CA ASN A 5 11.45 13.58 -10.89
C ASN A 5 11.82 12.57 -9.78
N LEU A 6 12.51 11.50 -10.19
CA LEU A 6 12.98 10.44 -9.32
C LEU A 6 14.08 11.00 -8.42
N LYS A 7 13.89 10.88 -7.14
CA LYS A 7 14.84 11.28 -6.10
C LYS A 7 15.19 10.10 -5.22
N ILE A 8 16.28 10.21 -4.50
CA ILE A 8 16.77 9.19 -3.58
C ILE A 8 17.07 9.86 -2.24
N VAL A 9 16.71 9.17 -1.16
CA VAL A 9 17.06 9.56 0.20
C VAL A 9 17.59 8.35 0.96
N HIS A 10 18.59 8.57 1.82
CA HIS A 10 19.12 7.54 2.69
C HIS A 10 18.42 7.61 4.05
N THR A 11 17.91 6.46 4.49
CA THR A 11 17.37 6.26 5.84
C THR A 11 18.29 5.33 6.63
N THR A 12 17.86 4.87 7.79
CA THR A 12 18.67 3.95 8.61
C THR A 12 18.91 2.59 7.93
N LEU A 13 17.94 2.10 7.13
CA LEU A 13 17.99 0.76 6.54
C LEU A 13 17.97 0.74 5.03
N LEU A 14 17.42 1.77 4.43
CA LEU A 14 17.12 1.82 3.01
C LEU A 14 17.70 3.06 2.34
N GLU A 15 18.06 2.88 1.10
CA GLU A 15 18.09 3.96 0.12
C GLU A 15 16.71 3.95 -0.56
N ILE A 16 15.86 4.93 -0.19
CA ILE A 16 14.49 5.00 -0.70
C ILE A 16 14.45 5.88 -1.93
N ALA A 17 14.02 5.30 -3.05
CA ALA A 17 13.66 6.05 -4.24
C ALA A 17 12.22 6.52 -4.14
N TYR A 18 11.96 7.74 -4.60
CA TYR A 18 10.62 8.33 -4.58
C TYR A 18 10.44 9.34 -5.71
N GLU A 19 9.21 9.51 -6.15
CA GLU A 19 8.82 10.57 -7.08
C GLU A 19 8.27 11.74 -6.27
N ASP A 20 8.70 12.97 -6.58
CA ASP A 20 8.30 14.20 -5.88
C ASP A 20 7.71 15.17 -6.91
N GLY A 21 6.45 15.51 -6.76
CA GLY A 21 5.71 16.30 -7.74
C GLY A 21 4.75 17.31 -7.14
N GLY A 22 4.29 18.24 -7.97
CA GLY A 22 3.40 19.34 -7.57
C GLY A 22 4.12 20.56 -7.01
N PRO A 23 3.38 21.54 -6.46
CA PRO A 23 3.94 22.74 -5.86
C PRO A 23 4.85 22.41 -4.68
N ARG A 24 6.04 23.03 -4.63
CA ARG A 24 7.04 22.79 -3.56
C ARG A 24 6.56 23.18 -2.17
N ASP A 25 5.72 24.20 -2.10
CA ASP A 25 5.09 24.75 -0.91
C ASP A 25 3.72 24.13 -0.62
N GLY A 26 3.24 23.24 -1.50
CA GLY A 26 2.01 22.50 -1.29
C GLY A 26 2.10 21.53 -0.10
N SER A 27 1.02 21.43 0.66
CA SER A 27 0.96 20.43 1.75
C SER A 27 1.17 19.02 1.22
N PRO A 28 1.98 18.19 1.91
CA PRO A 28 2.42 16.90 1.38
C PRO A 28 1.33 15.82 1.47
N VAL A 29 1.23 15.05 0.39
CA VAL A 29 0.40 13.83 0.29
C VAL A 29 1.32 12.67 -0.09
N MET A 30 1.45 11.67 0.76
CA MET A 30 2.22 10.47 0.48
C MET A 30 1.31 9.41 -0.16
N LEU A 31 1.70 8.92 -1.35
CA LEU A 31 0.94 7.92 -2.11
C LEU A 31 1.67 6.58 -2.08
N LEU A 32 1.09 5.58 -1.41
CA LEU A 32 1.69 4.27 -1.18
C LEU A 32 1.06 3.23 -2.09
N HIS A 33 1.85 2.64 -2.99
CA HIS A 33 1.36 1.58 -3.88
C HIS A 33 1.13 0.25 -3.13
N GLY A 34 0.43 -0.67 -3.78
CA GLY A 34 0.16 -2.01 -3.28
C GLY A 34 1.02 -3.09 -3.90
N TRP A 35 0.56 -4.33 -3.79
CA TRP A 35 1.11 -5.52 -4.41
C TRP A 35 0.03 -6.20 -5.28
N PRO A 36 0.34 -6.67 -6.50
CA PRO A 36 1.57 -6.43 -7.24
C PRO A 36 1.46 -5.14 -8.08
N ASP A 37 2.01 -4.07 -7.58
CA ASP A 37 1.92 -2.75 -8.21
C ASP A 37 3.23 -1.96 -8.05
N ALA A 38 3.29 -0.74 -8.60
CA ALA A 38 4.43 0.16 -8.55
C ALA A 38 3.96 1.63 -8.48
N PRO A 39 4.83 2.59 -8.11
CA PRO A 39 4.49 4.02 -7.99
C PRO A 39 3.78 4.60 -9.22
N ARG A 40 4.08 4.09 -10.42
CA ARG A 40 3.45 4.59 -11.66
C ARG A 40 1.92 4.47 -11.68
N GLY A 41 1.34 3.57 -10.88
CA GLY A 41 -0.11 3.45 -10.72
C GLY A 41 -0.77 4.72 -10.22
N TRP A 42 -0.04 5.54 -9.52
CA TRP A 42 -0.51 6.81 -8.99
C TRP A 42 -0.43 7.99 -9.95
N ASN A 43 0.18 7.85 -11.14
CA ASN A 43 0.49 8.98 -12.03
C ASN A 43 -0.73 9.89 -12.30
N SER A 44 -1.88 9.31 -12.66
CA SER A 44 -3.09 10.08 -12.99
C SER A 44 -3.70 10.75 -11.75
N VAL A 45 -3.72 10.06 -10.61
CA VAL A 45 -4.20 10.61 -9.34
C VAL A 45 -3.26 11.72 -8.86
N ALA A 46 -1.94 11.52 -8.93
CA ALA A 46 -0.94 12.52 -8.55
C ALA A 46 -1.08 13.81 -9.38
N GLN A 47 -1.28 13.70 -10.70
CA GLN A 47 -1.50 14.88 -11.56
C GLN A 47 -2.73 15.70 -11.13
N ALA A 48 -3.83 15.04 -10.79
CA ALA A 48 -5.03 15.74 -10.31
C ALA A 48 -4.80 16.39 -8.93
N ILE A 49 -4.07 15.74 -8.04
CA ILE A 49 -3.67 16.29 -6.73
C ILE A 49 -2.76 17.52 -6.91
N HIS A 50 -1.81 17.48 -7.87
CA HIS A 50 -0.96 18.62 -8.21
C HIS A 50 -1.78 19.80 -8.73
N ALA A 51 -2.74 19.54 -9.63
CA ALA A 51 -3.62 20.57 -10.18
C ALA A 51 -4.49 21.25 -9.10
N ALA A 52 -4.77 20.53 -8.00
CA ALA A 52 -5.48 21.06 -6.84
C ALA A 52 -4.55 21.79 -5.82
N GLY A 53 -3.25 21.93 -6.12
CA GLY A 53 -2.30 22.70 -5.30
C GLY A 53 -1.57 21.91 -4.21
N TRP A 54 -1.59 20.59 -4.25
CA TRP A 54 -0.94 19.71 -3.26
C TRP A 54 0.36 19.13 -3.81
N ARG A 55 1.33 18.85 -2.93
CA ARG A 55 2.57 18.17 -3.27
C ARG A 55 2.40 16.66 -3.05
N THR A 56 2.88 15.81 -3.96
CA THR A 56 2.87 14.37 -3.76
C THR A 56 4.28 13.81 -3.58
N ILE A 57 4.40 12.85 -2.67
CA ILE A 57 5.58 12.02 -2.43
C ILE A 57 5.16 10.57 -2.68
N VAL A 58 5.74 9.94 -3.71
CA VAL A 58 5.36 8.59 -4.14
C VAL A 58 6.57 7.66 -4.02
N PRO A 59 6.78 7.02 -2.86
CA PRO A 59 7.93 6.14 -2.67
C PRO A 59 7.77 4.82 -3.42
N TYR A 60 8.91 4.27 -3.86
CA TYR A 60 9.06 2.86 -4.15
C TYR A 60 9.21 2.13 -2.82
N LEU A 61 8.25 1.29 -2.47
CA LEU A 61 8.24 0.57 -1.19
C LEU A 61 9.44 -0.36 -1.07
N ARG A 62 9.79 -0.78 0.17
CA ARG A 62 10.87 -1.77 0.38
C ARG A 62 10.67 -2.99 -0.52
N GLY A 63 11.74 -3.43 -1.16
CA GLY A 63 11.72 -4.51 -2.16
C GLY A 63 11.33 -4.05 -3.56
N SER A 64 10.81 -2.85 -3.77
CA SER A 64 10.49 -2.33 -5.09
C SER A 64 11.64 -1.48 -5.62
N PRO A 65 12.38 -1.93 -6.66
CA PRO A 65 13.48 -1.14 -7.21
C PRO A 65 12.96 0.18 -7.83
N PRO A 66 13.77 1.27 -7.76
CA PRO A 66 15.16 1.29 -7.33
C PRO A 66 15.41 1.47 -5.83
N THR A 67 14.40 1.41 -4.96
CA THR A 67 14.60 1.33 -3.50
C THR A 67 15.40 0.07 -3.17
N ARG A 68 16.42 0.20 -2.32
CA ARG A 68 17.29 -0.93 -1.95
C ARG A 68 17.68 -0.90 -0.49
N PHE A 69 17.98 -2.06 0.06
CA PHE A 69 18.54 -2.20 1.39
C PHE A 69 20.01 -1.77 1.41
N LEU A 70 20.41 -1.01 2.44
CA LEU A 70 21.81 -0.59 2.62
C LEU A 70 22.74 -1.74 3.00
N SER A 71 22.19 -2.83 3.54
CA SER A 71 22.94 -4.02 3.92
C SER A 71 22.24 -5.29 3.42
N GLN A 72 23.02 -6.20 2.85
CA GLN A 72 22.53 -7.52 2.46
C GLN A 72 22.07 -8.38 3.66
N GLY A 73 22.65 -8.14 4.84
CA GLY A 73 22.28 -8.84 6.07
C GLY A 73 20.98 -8.32 6.71
N THR A 74 20.33 -7.29 6.17
CA THR A 74 19.04 -6.82 6.67
C THR A 74 17.94 -7.82 6.29
N PRO A 75 17.14 -8.33 7.23
CA PRO A 75 15.99 -9.21 6.93
C PRO A 75 15.02 -8.56 5.92
N ARG A 76 14.57 -9.34 4.94
CA ARG A 76 13.57 -8.91 3.95
C ARG A 76 12.18 -9.02 4.55
N PHE A 77 11.93 -8.24 5.60
CA PHE A 77 10.70 -8.26 6.38
C PHE A 77 9.64 -7.34 5.76
N GLY A 78 8.54 -7.96 5.25
CA GLY A 78 7.47 -7.30 4.49
C GLY A 78 6.22 -6.95 5.31
N ALA A 79 6.29 -6.91 6.65
CA ALA A 79 5.14 -6.59 7.47
C ALA A 79 4.76 -5.10 7.40
N ALA A 80 3.47 -4.78 7.58
CA ALA A 80 2.95 -3.42 7.52
C ALA A 80 3.63 -2.45 8.51
N VAL A 81 4.08 -2.92 9.67
CA VAL A 81 4.85 -2.11 10.65
C VAL A 81 6.19 -1.67 10.09
N ALA A 82 6.82 -2.49 9.26
CA ALA A 82 8.09 -2.16 8.64
C ALA A 82 7.91 -1.14 7.50
N LEU A 83 6.87 -1.32 6.68
CA LEU A 83 6.51 -0.35 5.64
C LEU A 83 6.08 0.99 6.25
N ALA A 84 5.36 0.97 7.38
CA ALA A 84 4.98 2.19 8.09
C ALA A 84 6.19 2.92 8.66
N GLN A 85 7.18 2.20 9.21
CA GLN A 85 8.42 2.81 9.67
C GLN A 85 9.19 3.43 8.50
N ASP A 86 9.29 2.76 7.35
CA ASP A 86 9.94 3.34 6.16
C ASP A 86 9.27 4.64 5.72
N ALA A 87 7.92 4.71 5.77
CA ALA A 87 7.20 5.92 5.42
C ALA A 87 7.48 7.07 6.40
N ILE A 88 7.63 6.78 7.69
CA ILE A 88 8.05 7.77 8.71
C ILE A 88 9.50 8.17 8.48
N ASP A 89 10.41 7.22 8.27
CA ASP A 89 11.83 7.50 8.01
C ASP A 89 12.00 8.39 6.76
N LEU A 90 11.20 8.13 5.71
CA LEU A 90 11.16 8.99 4.53
C LEU A 90 10.63 10.38 4.86
N ALA A 91 9.52 10.48 5.59
CA ALA A 91 8.94 11.76 6.01
C ALA A 91 9.95 12.58 6.83
N ASP A 92 10.65 11.96 7.77
CA ASP A 92 11.68 12.60 8.62
C ASP A 92 12.85 13.09 7.77
N ALA A 93 13.34 12.25 6.84
CA ALA A 93 14.44 12.64 5.94
C ALA A 93 14.07 13.79 5.00
N LEU A 94 12.78 13.97 4.71
CA LEU A 94 12.26 15.07 3.90
C LEU A 94 11.81 16.28 4.73
N GLY A 95 11.89 16.23 6.06
CA GLY A 95 11.44 17.30 6.97
C GLY A 95 9.91 17.48 6.94
N LEU A 96 9.15 16.43 6.74
CA LEU A 96 7.68 16.46 6.72
C LEU A 96 7.15 16.17 8.12
N ASP A 97 6.79 17.20 8.87
CA ASP A 97 6.23 17.04 10.22
C ASP A 97 4.87 16.36 10.19
N ARG A 98 4.03 16.74 9.22
CA ARG A 98 2.67 16.20 9.05
C ARG A 98 2.31 16.09 7.58
N PHE A 99 1.61 15.01 7.20
CA PHE A 99 1.23 14.74 5.81
C PHE A 99 -0.11 13.98 5.74
N ALA A 100 -0.79 14.05 4.59
CA ALA A 100 -1.86 13.12 4.27
C ALA A 100 -1.27 11.84 3.67
N VAL A 101 -1.86 10.69 3.95
CA VAL A 101 -1.46 9.41 3.37
C VAL A 101 -2.60 8.80 2.57
N VAL A 102 -2.28 8.32 1.38
CA VAL A 102 -3.18 7.56 0.52
C VAL A 102 -2.51 6.24 0.17
N GLY A 103 -3.13 5.14 0.46
CA GLY A 103 -2.54 3.82 0.20
C GLY A 103 -3.50 2.89 -0.53
N HIS A 104 -2.95 2.07 -1.41
CA HIS A 104 -3.66 0.99 -2.08
C HIS A 104 -3.11 -0.37 -1.61
N ASP A 105 -3.96 -1.34 -1.34
CA ASP A 105 -3.61 -2.72 -0.95
C ASP A 105 -2.57 -2.77 0.20
N TRP A 106 -1.30 -3.17 -0.01
CA TRP A 106 -0.25 -3.06 1.02
C TRP A 106 -0.07 -1.63 1.51
N GLY A 107 -0.15 -0.66 0.60
CA GLY A 107 -0.13 0.75 0.96
C GLY A 107 -1.31 1.15 1.83
N ALA A 108 -2.50 0.57 1.63
CA ALA A 108 -3.65 0.81 2.50
C ALA A 108 -3.44 0.24 3.90
N ARG A 109 -2.90 -0.99 4.01
CA ARG A 109 -2.52 -1.59 5.29
C ARG A 109 -1.45 -0.76 6.00
N THR A 110 -0.49 -0.24 5.24
CA THR A 110 0.55 0.67 5.74
C THR A 110 -0.06 1.99 6.24
N ALA A 111 -1.00 2.58 5.49
CA ALA A 111 -1.69 3.81 5.89
C ALA A 111 -2.48 3.62 7.19
N TYR A 112 -3.21 2.51 7.34
CA TYR A 112 -3.88 2.19 8.61
C TYR A 112 -2.89 1.98 9.76
N THR A 113 -1.74 1.35 9.49
CA THR A 113 -0.69 1.16 10.51
C THR A 113 -0.06 2.49 10.92
N LEU A 114 0.14 3.41 9.99
CA LEU A 114 0.54 4.80 10.27
C LEU A 114 -0.49 5.51 11.15
N GLY A 115 -1.78 5.42 10.80
CA GLY A 115 -2.88 5.99 11.59
C GLY A 115 -2.99 5.41 13.01
N ALA A 116 -2.58 4.14 13.20
CA ALA A 116 -2.56 3.49 14.50
C ALA A 116 -1.35 3.87 15.36
N LEU A 117 -0.16 3.97 14.75
CA LEU A 117 1.10 4.13 15.47
C LEU A 117 1.60 5.58 15.55
N PHE A 118 1.24 6.41 14.58
CA PHE A 118 1.73 7.78 14.39
C PHE A 118 0.60 8.76 13.99
N PRO A 119 -0.56 8.75 14.69
CA PRO A 119 -1.71 9.56 14.30
C PRO A 119 -1.39 11.07 14.27
N GLU A 120 -0.46 11.54 15.09
CA GLU A 120 -0.01 12.93 15.14
C GLU A 120 0.70 13.38 13.86
N ARG A 121 1.29 12.43 13.12
CA ARG A 121 1.99 12.69 11.84
C ARG A 121 1.02 12.80 10.64
N LEU A 122 -0.24 12.42 10.83
CA LEU A 122 -1.21 12.38 9.74
C LEU A 122 -2.23 13.50 9.81
N SER A 123 -2.45 14.19 8.69
CA SER A 123 -3.59 15.11 8.52
C SER A 123 -4.85 14.37 8.11
N ALA A 124 -4.72 13.40 7.20
CA ALA A 124 -5.81 12.57 6.69
C ALA A 124 -5.27 11.21 6.21
N LEU A 125 -6.16 10.23 6.11
CA LEU A 125 -5.85 8.88 5.63
C LEU A 125 -6.90 8.44 4.61
N ALA A 126 -6.45 8.06 3.41
CA ALA A 126 -7.28 7.33 2.45
C ALA A 126 -6.71 5.94 2.22
N ALA A 127 -7.58 4.92 2.26
CA ALA A 127 -7.22 3.52 2.05
C ALA A 127 -8.08 2.93 0.94
N LEU A 128 -7.43 2.30 -0.05
CA LEU A 128 -8.08 1.75 -1.22
C LEU A 128 -8.04 0.22 -1.18
N SER A 129 -9.17 -0.42 -1.46
CA SER A 129 -9.37 -1.85 -1.70
C SER A 129 -9.19 -2.78 -0.50
N VAL A 130 -8.75 -2.28 0.64
CA VAL A 130 -8.55 -3.08 1.86
C VAL A 130 -9.23 -2.41 3.04
N GLY A 131 -10.16 -3.12 3.69
CA GLY A 131 -10.80 -2.65 4.92
C GLY A 131 -9.85 -2.63 6.12
N TYR A 132 -10.12 -1.77 7.10
CA TYR A 132 -9.32 -1.69 8.32
C TYR A 132 -9.42 -2.98 9.14
N GLN A 133 -8.26 -3.50 9.52
CA GLN A 133 -8.14 -4.63 10.43
C GLN A 133 -7.60 -4.15 11.79
N PRO A 134 -8.47 -4.10 12.83
CA PRO A 134 -8.06 -3.62 14.15
C PRO A 134 -6.89 -4.42 14.71
N ARG A 135 -6.00 -3.73 15.42
CA ARG A 135 -4.85 -4.34 16.10
C ARG A 135 -3.83 -4.97 15.14
N GLY A 136 -3.98 -4.79 13.81
CA GLY A 136 -3.12 -5.42 12.82
C GLY A 136 -3.15 -6.96 12.86
N ILE A 137 -4.22 -7.56 13.40
CA ILE A 137 -4.34 -9.01 13.55
C ILE A 137 -5.01 -9.59 12.30
N PHE A 138 -4.28 -10.47 11.61
CA PHE A 138 -4.84 -11.26 10.53
C PHE A 138 -5.59 -12.48 11.08
N LYS A 139 -6.80 -12.69 10.56
CA LYS A 139 -7.60 -13.87 10.84
C LYS A 139 -7.85 -14.62 9.54
N VAL A 140 -7.86 -15.93 9.61
CA VAL A 140 -8.31 -16.74 8.47
C VAL A 140 -9.76 -16.35 8.18
N PRO A 141 -10.06 -15.83 6.97
CA PRO A 141 -11.40 -15.40 6.62
C PRO A 141 -12.32 -16.60 6.37
N ASP A 142 -13.58 -16.32 6.05
CA ASP A 142 -14.51 -17.34 5.60
C ASP A 142 -14.02 -18.05 4.31
N PHE A 143 -14.69 -19.14 3.93
CA PHE A 143 -14.26 -19.94 2.78
C PHE A 143 -14.39 -19.18 1.44
N GLY A 144 -15.33 -18.22 1.33
CA GLY A 144 -15.50 -17.39 0.15
C GLY A 144 -14.27 -16.48 -0.07
N GLN A 145 -13.90 -15.75 0.96
CA GLN A 145 -12.72 -14.89 0.94
C GLN A 145 -11.43 -15.72 0.92
N SER A 146 -11.38 -16.86 1.64
CA SER A 146 -10.23 -17.77 1.58
C SER A 146 -9.97 -18.31 0.17
N LYS A 147 -11.02 -18.58 -0.61
CA LYS A 147 -10.88 -18.95 -2.02
C LYS A 147 -10.26 -17.83 -2.86
N ARG A 148 -10.62 -16.57 -2.61
CA ARG A 148 -10.01 -15.41 -3.29
C ARG A 148 -8.54 -15.26 -2.91
N PHE A 149 -8.16 -15.59 -1.67
CA PHE A 149 -6.79 -15.55 -1.16
C PHE A 149 -5.92 -16.76 -1.53
N TRP A 150 -6.29 -17.53 -2.58
CA TRP A 150 -5.52 -18.69 -3.04
C TRP A 150 -4.03 -18.37 -3.21
N TYR A 151 -3.71 -17.18 -3.68
CA TYR A 151 -2.36 -16.71 -3.91
C TYR A 151 -1.55 -16.56 -2.61
N GLN A 152 -2.20 -16.23 -1.48
CA GLN A 152 -1.56 -16.18 -0.18
C GLN A 152 -1.23 -17.59 0.32
N TRP A 153 -2.16 -18.53 0.15
CA TRP A 153 -1.94 -19.94 0.53
C TRP A 153 -0.85 -20.59 -0.31
N LEU A 154 -0.80 -20.30 -1.61
CA LEU A 154 0.26 -20.79 -2.49
C LEU A 154 1.65 -20.34 -2.00
N GLN A 155 1.78 -19.10 -1.56
CA GLN A 155 3.04 -18.56 -1.01
C GLN A 155 3.48 -19.23 0.29
N CYS A 156 2.53 -19.75 1.07
CA CYS A 156 2.81 -20.40 2.35
C CYS A 156 3.38 -21.82 2.21
N ILE A 157 3.27 -22.46 1.05
CA ILE A 157 3.87 -23.76 0.78
C ILE A 157 5.19 -23.61 0.01
N ASP A 158 6.19 -24.41 0.36
CA ASP A 158 7.55 -24.26 -0.18
C ASP A 158 7.61 -24.44 -1.71
N GLY A 159 6.85 -25.40 -2.26
CA GLY A 159 6.74 -25.59 -3.72
C GLY A 159 6.10 -24.40 -4.44
N GLY A 160 5.13 -23.73 -3.79
CA GLY A 160 4.53 -22.51 -4.30
C GLY A 160 5.50 -21.33 -4.26
N ALA A 161 6.19 -21.15 -3.14
CA ALA A 161 7.24 -20.13 -3.01
C ALA A 161 8.34 -20.31 -4.07
N GLU A 162 8.76 -21.55 -4.34
CA GLU A 162 9.75 -21.85 -5.37
C GLU A 162 9.23 -21.54 -6.78
N ALA A 163 7.97 -21.83 -7.06
CA ALA A 163 7.34 -21.50 -8.35
C ALA A 163 7.33 -19.99 -8.58
N ILE A 164 7.01 -19.21 -7.53
CA ILE A 164 7.00 -17.74 -7.61
C ILE A 164 8.41 -17.18 -7.81
N ARG A 165 9.44 -17.73 -7.16
CA ARG A 165 10.84 -17.33 -7.41
C ARG A 165 11.28 -17.54 -8.86
N ARG A 166 10.74 -18.57 -9.52
CA ARG A 166 11.06 -18.87 -10.93
C ARG A 166 10.34 -17.95 -11.91
N ASP A 167 9.11 -17.55 -11.59
CA ASP A 167 8.30 -16.68 -12.47
C ASP A 167 7.45 -15.70 -11.64
N PRO A 168 8.09 -14.69 -11.04
CA PRO A 168 7.36 -13.68 -10.25
C PRO A 168 6.46 -12.80 -11.11
N VAL A 169 6.86 -12.52 -12.35
CA VAL A 169 6.06 -11.69 -13.28
C VAL A 169 4.80 -12.43 -13.72
N GLY A 170 4.92 -13.71 -14.12
CA GLY A 170 3.75 -14.53 -14.46
C GLY A 170 2.81 -14.71 -13.27
N PHE A 171 3.36 -14.85 -12.06
CA PHE A 171 2.53 -14.88 -10.86
C PHE A 171 1.78 -13.57 -10.62
N ALA A 172 2.44 -12.43 -10.75
CA ALA A 172 1.81 -11.11 -10.62
C ALA A 172 0.75 -10.86 -11.70
N ARG A 173 1.00 -11.35 -12.93
CA ARG A 173 0.07 -11.23 -14.05
C ARG A 173 -1.29 -11.87 -13.76
N ILE A 174 -1.32 -13.02 -13.11
CA ILE A 174 -2.59 -13.68 -12.75
C ILE A 174 -3.45 -12.77 -11.87
N GLN A 175 -2.86 -12.03 -10.95
CA GLN A 175 -3.59 -11.08 -10.11
C GLN A 175 -4.19 -9.94 -10.95
N TRP A 176 -3.43 -9.39 -11.88
CA TRP A 176 -3.92 -8.35 -12.77
C TRP A 176 -5.07 -8.84 -13.67
N ASP A 177 -4.97 -10.06 -14.18
CA ASP A 177 -5.99 -10.67 -15.02
C ASP A 177 -7.29 -11.00 -14.26
N THR A 178 -7.21 -11.19 -12.92
CA THR A 178 -8.31 -11.82 -12.16
C THR A 178 -8.88 -10.97 -11.03
N TRP A 179 -8.24 -9.87 -10.60
CA TRP A 179 -8.71 -9.10 -9.45
C TRP A 179 -9.66 -7.95 -9.81
N SER A 180 -9.76 -7.64 -11.09
CA SER A 180 -10.62 -6.58 -11.61
C SER A 180 -11.41 -7.08 -12.84
N PRO A 181 -12.48 -6.38 -13.24
CA PRO A 181 -13.20 -6.69 -14.47
C PRO A 181 -12.26 -6.69 -15.69
N PRO A 182 -12.48 -7.57 -16.69
CA PRO A 182 -11.61 -7.66 -17.86
C PRO A 182 -11.50 -6.34 -18.62
N GLY A 183 -10.27 -6.04 -19.13
CA GLY A 183 -10.01 -4.88 -19.97
C GLY A 183 -9.70 -3.59 -19.21
N TRP A 184 -9.40 -3.67 -17.92
CA TRP A 184 -9.04 -2.51 -17.09
C TRP A 184 -7.61 -1.99 -17.31
N PHE A 185 -6.74 -2.77 -17.94
CA PHE A 185 -5.37 -2.40 -18.28
C PHE A 185 -4.98 -2.85 -19.69
N ASP A 186 -3.94 -2.29 -20.25
CA ASP A 186 -3.27 -2.74 -21.47
C ASP A 186 -1.93 -3.44 -21.14
N GLU A 187 -1.40 -4.17 -22.15
CA GLU A 187 -0.17 -4.97 -21.98
C GLU A 187 1.05 -4.12 -21.70
N ASP A 188 1.14 -2.93 -22.32
CA ASP A 188 2.28 -2.01 -22.12
C ASP A 188 2.28 -1.45 -20.71
N GLU A 189 1.10 -1.20 -20.12
CA GLU A 189 0.97 -0.73 -18.75
C GLU A 189 1.38 -1.81 -17.75
N PHE A 190 0.95 -3.08 -17.96
CA PHE A 190 1.42 -4.18 -17.15
C PHE A 190 2.92 -4.37 -17.25
N ALA A 191 3.46 -4.45 -18.47
CA ALA A 191 4.88 -4.67 -18.71
C ALA A 191 5.74 -3.60 -18.01
N ALA A 192 5.36 -2.34 -18.15
CA ALA A 192 6.08 -1.23 -17.52
C ALA A 192 5.94 -1.20 -15.99
N THR A 193 4.84 -1.71 -15.43
CA THR A 193 4.68 -1.85 -13.98
C THR A 193 5.52 -3.01 -13.44
N ALA A 194 5.59 -4.09 -14.20
CA ALA A 194 6.26 -5.33 -13.80
C ALA A 194 7.79 -5.31 -13.97
N GLU A 195 8.40 -4.23 -14.51
CA GLU A 195 9.87 -4.12 -14.71
C GLU A 195 10.68 -4.50 -13.45
N GLY A 196 10.15 -4.17 -12.26
CA GLY A 196 10.81 -4.45 -10.98
C GLY A 196 10.43 -5.79 -10.32
N PHE A 197 9.47 -6.55 -10.85
CA PHE A 197 8.92 -7.71 -10.14
C PHE A 197 9.87 -8.92 -10.11
N SER A 198 10.87 -8.96 -11.00
CA SER A 198 11.91 -9.98 -10.99
C SER A 198 13.10 -9.67 -10.07
N ASP A 199 13.08 -8.50 -9.39
CA ASP A 199 14.12 -8.17 -8.43
C ASP A 199 14.10 -9.15 -7.24
N PRO A 200 15.26 -9.68 -6.80
CA PRO A 200 15.31 -10.62 -5.67
C PRO A 200 14.73 -10.07 -4.38
N ASP A 201 14.88 -8.77 -4.10
CA ASP A 201 14.32 -8.13 -2.91
C ASP A 201 12.80 -8.01 -3.03
N TRP A 202 12.25 -7.74 -4.25
CA TRP A 202 10.81 -7.75 -4.47
C TRP A 202 10.19 -9.12 -4.18
N VAL A 203 10.82 -10.17 -4.68
CA VAL A 203 10.36 -11.56 -4.45
C VAL A 203 10.46 -11.94 -2.98
N ALA A 204 11.58 -11.62 -2.33
CA ALA A 204 11.80 -11.93 -0.92
C ALA A 204 10.78 -11.22 0.00
N ILE A 205 10.57 -9.92 -0.22
CA ILE A 205 9.57 -9.12 0.53
C ILE A 205 8.16 -9.63 0.27
N THR A 206 7.82 -9.96 -0.98
CA THR A 206 6.52 -10.54 -1.34
C THR A 206 6.26 -11.82 -0.55
N LEU A 207 7.17 -12.78 -0.61
CA LEU A 207 7.00 -14.05 0.09
C LEU A 207 6.93 -13.85 1.61
N ASN A 208 7.83 -13.06 2.19
CA ASN A 208 7.84 -12.80 3.62
C ASN A 208 6.55 -12.11 4.08
N SER A 209 6.04 -11.11 3.33
CA SER A 209 4.81 -10.39 3.71
C SER A 209 3.62 -11.31 3.93
N TYR A 210 3.46 -12.35 3.10
CA TYR A 210 2.35 -13.29 3.21
C TYR A 210 2.67 -14.46 4.16
N ARG A 211 3.87 -15.03 4.09
CA ARG A 211 4.28 -16.15 4.94
C ARG A 211 4.31 -15.77 6.42
N ALA A 212 4.80 -14.58 6.77
CA ALA A 212 4.83 -14.10 8.16
C ALA A 212 3.43 -13.95 8.79
N ARG A 213 2.36 -13.89 8.00
CA ARG A 213 0.96 -13.87 8.50
C ARG A 213 0.45 -15.24 8.91
N TRP A 214 0.89 -16.30 8.22
CA TRP A 214 0.24 -17.61 8.25
C TRP A 214 1.18 -18.76 8.63
N VAL A 215 2.48 -18.60 8.47
CA VAL A 215 3.48 -19.66 8.73
C VAL A 215 4.19 -19.38 10.03
N GLN A 216 4.15 -20.36 10.96
CA GLN A 216 4.90 -20.26 12.21
C GLN A 216 6.41 -20.41 11.96
N GLY A 217 7.21 -19.57 12.61
CA GLY A 217 8.68 -19.61 12.49
C GLY A 217 9.22 -18.95 11.21
N GLU A 218 8.38 -18.26 10.44
CA GLU A 218 8.86 -17.42 9.35
C GLU A 218 9.75 -16.29 9.91
N GLU A 219 10.71 -15.84 9.09
CA GLU A 219 11.64 -14.79 9.49
C GLU A 219 10.90 -13.50 9.86
N VAL A 220 11.19 -12.99 11.05
CA VAL A 220 10.73 -11.71 11.55
C VAL A 220 11.91 -10.83 11.88
N ASP A 221 11.70 -9.52 11.87
CA ASP A 221 12.72 -8.56 12.21
C ASP A 221 12.41 -7.94 13.58
N SER A 222 13.18 -8.33 14.60
CA SER A 222 12.98 -7.91 15.98
C SER A 222 13.06 -6.40 16.21
N ARG A 223 13.62 -5.63 15.27
CA ARG A 223 13.60 -4.16 15.31
C ARG A 223 12.19 -3.58 15.37
N TYR A 224 11.22 -4.30 14.82
CA TYR A 224 9.81 -3.88 14.77
C TYR A 224 8.93 -4.45 15.88
N ASP A 225 9.47 -5.27 16.81
CA ASP A 225 8.70 -5.89 17.88
C ASP A 225 7.94 -4.89 18.77
N SER A 226 8.57 -3.76 19.06
CA SER A 226 7.92 -2.71 19.86
C SER A 226 6.75 -2.05 19.13
N LEU A 227 6.90 -1.81 17.83
CA LEU A 227 5.82 -1.27 16.99
C LEU A 227 4.69 -2.29 16.83
N GLN A 228 5.03 -3.56 16.63
CA GLN A 228 4.04 -4.63 16.52
C GLN A 228 3.21 -4.77 17.80
N ARG A 229 3.86 -4.74 18.99
CA ARG A 229 3.14 -4.75 20.28
C ARG A 229 2.21 -3.54 20.43
N ARG A 230 2.70 -2.33 20.11
CA ARG A 230 1.87 -1.12 20.13
C ARG A 230 0.69 -1.23 19.18
N LEU A 231 0.89 -1.73 17.95
CA LEU A 231 -0.18 -1.92 16.98
C LEU A 231 -1.28 -2.86 17.51
N HIS A 232 -0.90 -3.94 18.22
CA HIS A 232 -1.85 -4.87 18.82
C HIS A 232 -2.72 -4.24 19.92
N GLU A 233 -2.33 -3.10 20.48
CA GLU A 233 -3.12 -2.36 21.49
C GLU A 233 -4.12 -1.39 20.85
N VAL A 234 -3.91 -1.00 19.57
CA VAL A 234 -4.75 0.00 18.91
C VAL A 234 -5.94 -0.66 18.19
N GLU A 235 -7.12 -0.44 18.70
CA GLU A 235 -8.37 -0.91 18.11
C GLU A 235 -9.04 0.13 17.21
N ARG A 236 -8.88 1.40 17.53
CA ARG A 236 -9.58 2.51 16.86
C ARG A 236 -8.62 3.57 16.36
N LEU A 237 -8.93 4.13 15.21
CA LEU A 237 -8.17 5.22 14.61
C LEU A 237 -8.84 6.57 14.85
N SER A 238 -8.03 7.60 15.12
CA SER A 238 -8.52 8.98 15.31
C SER A 238 -8.33 9.87 14.07
N THR A 239 -7.46 9.48 13.15
CA THR A 239 -7.20 10.22 11.91
C THR A 239 -8.45 10.24 11.03
N PRO A 240 -8.84 11.40 10.44
CA PRO A 240 -9.90 11.45 9.44
C PRO A 240 -9.61 10.46 8.31
N THR A 241 -10.53 9.53 8.06
CA THR A 241 -10.29 8.39 7.18
C THR A 241 -11.36 8.24 6.10
N LEU A 242 -10.91 8.02 4.87
CA LEU A 242 -11.73 7.62 3.73
C LEU A 242 -11.33 6.22 3.28
N MET A 243 -12.29 5.30 3.26
CA MET A 243 -12.13 3.99 2.61
C MET A 243 -12.74 4.05 1.20
N ILE A 244 -11.98 3.66 0.17
CA ILE A 244 -12.46 3.57 -1.22
C ILE A 244 -12.42 2.10 -1.64
N GLN A 245 -13.58 1.56 -2.04
CA GLN A 245 -13.74 0.16 -2.41
C GLN A 245 -14.31 0.04 -3.82
N GLY A 246 -13.72 -0.80 -4.66
CA GLY A 246 -14.33 -1.21 -5.91
C GLY A 246 -15.45 -2.23 -5.66
N ALA A 247 -16.63 -2.02 -6.24
CA ALA A 247 -17.76 -2.93 -6.08
C ALA A 247 -17.55 -4.27 -6.79
N SER A 248 -16.65 -4.31 -7.78
CA SER A 248 -16.24 -5.50 -8.53
C SER A 248 -14.83 -5.96 -8.17
N ASP A 249 -14.40 -5.73 -6.94
CA ASP A 249 -13.13 -6.24 -6.44
C ASP A 249 -13.21 -7.76 -6.23
N TYR A 250 -12.40 -8.50 -6.98
CA TYR A 250 -12.36 -9.96 -6.91
C TYR A 250 -11.23 -10.49 -6.03
N CYS A 251 -10.38 -9.62 -5.47
CA CYS A 251 -9.38 -9.96 -4.46
C CYS A 251 -9.96 -9.86 -3.05
N ASP A 252 -10.34 -8.67 -2.62
CA ASP A 252 -10.97 -8.42 -1.32
C ASP A 252 -12.47 -8.20 -1.52
N ASP A 253 -13.32 -9.03 -0.89
CA ASP A 253 -14.77 -8.89 -1.01
C ASP A 253 -15.20 -7.50 -0.50
N PRO A 254 -15.95 -6.72 -1.29
CA PRO A 254 -16.42 -5.39 -0.86
C PRO A 254 -17.13 -5.37 0.49
N LYS A 255 -17.68 -6.51 0.93
CA LYS A 255 -18.29 -6.67 2.27
C LYS A 255 -17.31 -6.52 3.40
N GLU A 256 -16.02 -6.84 3.19
CA GLU A 256 -14.98 -6.74 4.22
C GLU A 256 -14.69 -5.28 4.63
N SER A 257 -15.13 -4.32 3.82
CA SER A 257 -15.04 -2.88 4.11
C SER A 257 -16.34 -2.27 4.66
N GLU A 258 -17.38 -3.07 4.91
CA GLU A 258 -18.66 -2.61 5.44
C GLU A 258 -18.67 -2.54 6.98
N ASN A 259 -19.46 -1.60 7.52
CA ASN A 259 -19.74 -1.48 8.96
C ASN A 259 -18.47 -1.34 9.82
N LEU A 260 -17.46 -0.62 9.29
CA LEU A 260 -16.20 -0.39 9.99
C LEU A 260 -16.18 0.88 10.83
N GLU A 261 -17.24 1.71 10.82
CA GLU A 261 -17.35 3.02 11.51
C GLU A 261 -17.01 2.91 12.99
N ARG A 262 -17.36 1.81 13.63
CA ARG A 262 -17.10 1.54 15.06
C ARG A 262 -15.62 1.53 15.43
N PHE A 263 -14.74 1.36 14.44
CA PHE A 263 -13.29 1.35 14.63
C PHE A 263 -12.63 2.71 14.42
N PHE A 264 -13.44 3.77 14.27
CA PHE A 264 -12.92 5.12 14.09
C PHE A 264 -13.52 6.03 15.15
N THR A 265 -12.68 6.81 15.82
CA THR A 265 -13.06 7.90 16.71
C THR A 265 -13.03 9.24 15.98
N GLY A 266 -12.24 9.31 14.91
CA GLY A 266 -12.25 10.41 13.95
C GLY A 266 -13.34 10.23 12.89
N ARG A 267 -13.46 11.23 11.99
CA ARG A 267 -14.38 11.14 10.85
C ARG A 267 -14.01 9.92 9.98
N TYR A 268 -15.00 9.12 9.67
CA TYR A 268 -14.86 7.99 8.74
C TYR A 268 -15.93 8.07 7.65
N SER A 269 -15.53 7.75 6.43
CA SER A 269 -16.46 7.57 5.30
C SER A 269 -15.99 6.43 4.41
N ARG A 270 -16.95 5.79 3.75
CA ARG A 270 -16.72 4.75 2.75
C ARG A 270 -17.30 5.17 1.41
N LEU A 271 -16.51 5.07 0.35
CA LEU A 271 -16.93 5.27 -1.04
C LEU A 271 -16.88 3.93 -1.76
N LEU A 272 -18.00 3.50 -2.33
CA LEU A 272 -18.09 2.33 -3.18
C LEU A 272 -18.13 2.79 -4.65
N LEU A 273 -17.26 2.24 -5.49
CA LEU A 273 -17.15 2.56 -6.91
C LEU A 273 -17.71 1.41 -7.75
N GLU A 274 -18.87 1.63 -8.35
CA GLU A 274 -19.57 0.64 -9.17
C GLU A 274 -18.76 0.28 -10.44
N GLY A 275 -18.67 -1.03 -10.74
CA GLY A 275 -17.96 -1.54 -11.92
C GLY A 275 -16.43 -1.48 -11.82
N ILE A 276 -15.87 -1.00 -10.72
CA ILE A 276 -14.43 -0.89 -10.47
C ILE A 276 -13.96 -2.08 -9.64
N GLY A 277 -12.80 -2.62 -9.98
CA GLY A 277 -12.18 -3.75 -9.29
C GLY A 277 -11.18 -3.36 -8.22
N HIS A 278 -10.10 -4.15 -8.14
CA HIS A 278 -9.11 -4.03 -7.06
C HIS A 278 -8.16 -2.84 -7.19
N PHE A 279 -8.03 -2.25 -8.39
CA PHE A 279 -7.08 -1.15 -8.65
C PHE A 279 -7.79 0.19 -8.91
N PRO A 280 -8.63 0.72 -7.98
CA PRO A 280 -9.47 1.88 -8.23
C PRO A 280 -8.69 3.13 -8.65
N HIS A 281 -7.45 3.33 -8.18
CA HIS A 281 -6.58 4.44 -8.56
C HIS A 281 -6.11 4.37 -10.02
N ARG A 282 -6.16 3.17 -10.63
CA ARG A 282 -5.86 2.93 -12.05
C ARG A 282 -7.14 2.88 -12.89
N GLU A 283 -8.17 2.20 -12.41
CA GLU A 283 -9.43 1.98 -13.12
C GLU A 283 -10.32 3.23 -13.15
N SER A 284 -10.29 4.04 -12.10
CA SER A 284 -11.10 5.26 -11.97
C SER A 284 -10.33 6.41 -11.29
N PRO A 285 -9.19 6.84 -11.86
CA PRO A 285 -8.29 7.79 -11.22
C PRO A 285 -8.92 9.15 -10.90
N ILE A 286 -9.88 9.60 -11.72
CA ILE A 286 -10.57 10.89 -11.51
C ILE A 286 -11.42 10.83 -10.26
N GLN A 287 -12.27 9.79 -10.11
CA GLN A 287 -13.15 9.65 -8.94
C GLN A 287 -12.33 9.48 -7.65
N VAL A 288 -11.23 8.71 -7.72
CA VAL A 288 -10.31 8.55 -6.58
C VAL A 288 -9.66 9.88 -6.22
N ALA A 289 -9.12 10.62 -7.18
CA ALA A 289 -8.49 11.91 -6.93
C ALA A 289 -9.45 12.92 -6.31
N GLU A 290 -10.66 13.05 -6.86
CA GLU A 290 -11.70 13.95 -6.32
C GLU A 290 -12.08 13.61 -4.88
N ALA A 291 -12.21 12.31 -4.56
CA ALA A 291 -12.55 11.86 -3.21
C ALA A 291 -11.41 12.15 -2.23
N VAL A 292 -10.17 11.89 -2.64
CA VAL A 292 -8.96 12.18 -1.86
C VAL A 292 -8.79 13.68 -1.62
N ILE A 293 -8.95 14.51 -2.66
CA ILE A 293 -8.83 15.97 -2.54
C ILE A 293 -9.87 16.51 -1.55
N ARG A 294 -11.13 16.06 -1.63
CA ARG A 294 -12.16 16.44 -0.66
C ARG A 294 -11.79 16.05 0.77
N LEU A 295 -11.31 14.83 0.97
CA LEU A 295 -10.87 14.38 2.30
C LEU A 295 -9.80 15.29 2.88
N ILE A 296 -8.77 15.64 2.08
CA ILE A 296 -7.63 16.44 2.53
C ILE A 296 -8.06 17.88 2.82
N GLN A 297 -8.91 18.47 1.97
CA GLN A 297 -9.49 19.81 2.18
C GLN A 297 -10.32 19.90 3.45
N ASP A 298 -11.10 18.87 3.75
CA ASP A 298 -11.96 18.81 4.93
C ASP A 298 -11.18 18.55 6.23
N ALA A 299 -9.93 18.12 6.15
CA ALA A 299 -9.08 17.78 7.30
C ALA A 299 -8.06 18.88 7.66
N GLY A 300 -7.84 19.85 6.79
CA GLY A 300 -6.98 21.03 7.02
C GLY A 300 -7.75 22.17 7.58
#